data_8e16003756e3dd50d30ac31b7c175c8f
#
_entry.id   8e16003756e3dd50d30ac31b7c175c8f
#
_cell.length_a   1.000
_cell.length_b   1.000
_cell.length_c   1.000
_cell.angle_alpha   90.00
_cell.angle_beta   90.00
_cell.angle_gamma   90.00
#
_symmetry.space_group_name_H-M   'P 1'
#
loop_
_entity.id
_entity.type
_entity.pdbx_description
1 polymer ?
#
loop_
_entity_poly.entity_id
_entity_poly.type
_entity_poly.pdbx_seq_one_letter_code
_entity_poly.pdbx_strand_id
1 'polypeptide(L)'
;MRTILLFCLALGSASVSAQETGMHRVQRIFEAGRDGYYTYRIASLVSTARGSLLAFCAARKGTGGDWDPIDIVMRRSTDGGRQWEPMRVLVPGGAKPSDNATPIVDQVTGQVHLLYQTDYARCFYRQSSDDGMTWSEPVDITSVIEGFRSVYPWVVLAPGPGHGIQLRSGRLVVPFWLSDGGQREFGPNHRGHRPSIVVSVYSDDHGRSWRAGAVAVPDNDTTVVPNETSCIELADGRVLFNTRNESPNYRRLLTYSPDGATGWSTPVFADAFFEPICFGSMVRVSQIPDQSKNRILFCNPDSRQDPWKAAKPATPRSAPNRHRVNLTVRMSYDEGRTWPVSKVIDPGVAGYSDLAVTPDGMIHCFYEGGTIEGTGGNHFKNTHMSVVSFDLAWLTDGADRPSRGDKPFRTPAVR
;
A
#
# COMPACT_ATOMS: atom_id res chain seq x y z
N MET A 1 74.15 -37.15 21.76
CA MET A 1 73.40 -36.42 20.71
C MET A 1 71.95 -36.86 20.77
N ARG A 2 71.06 -36.02 21.27
CA ARG A 2 69.65 -36.28 21.29
C ARG A 2 69.00 -35.30 20.28
N THR A 3 68.39 -35.82 19.23
CA THR A 3 67.72 -35.07 18.19
C THR A 3 66.27 -34.78 18.68
N ILE A 4 65.91 -33.52 18.76
CA ILE A 4 64.56 -33.06 19.08
C ILE A 4 63.84 -32.82 17.75
N LEU A 5 62.75 -33.56 17.53
CA LEU A 5 61.81 -33.32 16.41
C LEU A 5 60.79 -32.26 16.85
N LEU A 6 60.78 -31.11 16.19
CA LEU A 6 59.73 -30.09 16.31
C LEU A 6 58.56 -30.46 15.41
N PHE A 7 57.37 -30.70 16.02
CA PHE A 7 56.11 -30.81 15.30
C PHE A 7 55.51 -29.42 15.15
N CYS A 8 55.42 -28.86 13.97
CA CYS A 8 54.63 -27.65 13.67
C CYS A 8 53.15 -28.03 13.49
N LEU A 9 52.29 -27.70 14.47
CA LEU A 9 50.86 -27.72 14.28
C LEU A 9 50.45 -26.49 13.44
N ALA A 10 49.99 -26.71 12.23
CA ALA A 10 49.32 -25.69 11.43
C ALA A 10 47.88 -25.51 11.93
N LEU A 11 47.63 -24.45 12.66
CA LEU A 11 46.28 -23.98 13.00
C LEU A 11 45.63 -23.39 11.75
N GLY A 12 44.77 -24.17 11.09
CA GLY A 12 43.88 -23.66 10.05
C GLY A 12 42.86 -22.71 10.66
N SER A 13 43.03 -21.41 10.44
CA SER A 13 42.00 -20.40 10.73
C SER A 13 40.85 -20.58 9.76
N ALA A 14 39.78 -21.23 10.20
CA ALA A 14 38.49 -21.16 9.51
C ALA A 14 37.99 -19.73 9.60
N SER A 15 38.10 -18.98 8.52
CA SER A 15 37.43 -17.70 8.37
C SER A 15 35.92 -17.94 8.35
N VAL A 16 35.25 -17.69 9.47
CA VAL A 16 33.82 -17.54 9.52
C VAL A 16 33.51 -16.28 8.73
N SER A 17 33.03 -16.46 7.50
CA SER A 17 32.47 -15.39 6.69
C SER A 17 31.34 -14.77 7.51
N ALA A 18 31.53 -13.55 7.99
CA ALA A 18 30.48 -12.75 8.57
C ALA A 18 29.38 -12.61 7.50
N GLN A 19 28.24 -13.20 7.73
CA GLN A 19 27.06 -13.07 6.88
C GLN A 19 26.70 -11.58 6.89
N GLU A 20 26.88 -10.87 5.79
CA GLU A 20 26.48 -9.46 5.70
C GLU A 20 24.99 -9.37 6.06
N THR A 21 24.71 -8.75 7.20
CA THR A 21 23.35 -8.42 7.59
C THR A 21 22.82 -7.43 6.56
N GLY A 22 21.68 -7.73 5.92
CA GLY A 22 21.07 -6.87 4.92
C GLY A 22 20.76 -5.46 5.45
N MET A 23 20.50 -4.52 4.55
CA MET A 23 20.22 -3.11 4.89
C MET A 23 18.82 -2.96 5.47
N HIS A 24 18.72 -2.26 6.60
CA HIS A 24 17.45 -1.87 7.23
C HIS A 24 17.57 -0.47 7.84
N ARG A 25 16.59 0.41 7.53
CA ARG A 25 16.55 1.79 8.02
C ARG A 25 15.11 2.25 8.24
N VAL A 26 14.85 2.95 9.34
CA VAL A 26 13.55 3.55 9.66
C VAL A 26 13.68 5.06 9.78
N GLN A 27 12.75 5.80 9.16
CA GLN A 27 12.70 7.26 9.24
C GLN A 27 11.26 7.74 9.42
N ARG A 28 11.01 8.61 10.39
CA ARG A 28 9.75 9.35 10.49
C ARG A 28 9.83 10.54 9.54
N ILE A 29 8.84 10.64 8.64
CA ILE A 29 8.83 11.71 7.63
C ILE A 29 7.64 12.67 7.81
N PHE A 30 6.62 12.29 8.58
CA PHE A 30 5.56 13.19 9.05
C PHE A 30 5.27 12.87 10.51
N GLU A 31 5.02 13.91 11.32
CA GLU A 31 4.77 13.78 12.76
C GLU A 31 3.49 14.54 13.16
N ALA A 32 2.63 13.91 13.96
CA ALA A 32 1.42 14.52 14.49
C ALA A 32 1.73 15.80 15.28
N GLY A 33 0.86 16.79 15.17
CA GLY A 33 1.05 18.10 15.82
C GLY A 33 2.10 19.00 15.15
N ARG A 34 2.67 18.60 14.00
CA ARG A 34 3.60 19.42 13.22
C ARG A 34 2.90 20.05 12.02
N ASP A 35 3.48 21.14 11.52
CA ASP A 35 3.07 21.85 10.30
C ASP A 35 1.58 22.29 10.31
N GLY A 36 0.96 22.43 11.48
CA GLY A 36 -0.44 22.83 11.65
C GLY A 36 -1.46 21.71 11.50
N TYR A 37 -1.03 20.45 11.48
CA TYR A 37 -1.93 19.29 11.36
C TYR A 37 -1.97 18.48 12.65
N TYR A 38 -3.18 17.98 12.97
CA TYR A 38 -3.38 17.14 14.15
C TYR A 38 -2.71 15.77 13.99
N THR A 39 -2.88 15.13 12.83
CA THR A 39 -2.27 13.84 12.49
C THR A 39 -2.14 13.66 10.99
N TYR A 40 -1.39 12.64 10.59
CA TYR A 40 -1.20 12.24 9.19
C TYR A 40 -1.62 10.79 9.02
N ARG A 41 -2.36 10.48 7.94
CA ARG A 41 -2.88 9.14 7.66
C ARG A 41 -2.89 8.83 6.16
N ILE A 42 -3.29 7.60 5.80
CA ILE A 42 -3.54 7.14 4.44
C ILE A 42 -2.26 7.17 3.62
N ALA A 43 -1.40 6.19 3.88
CA ALA A 43 -0.11 6.05 3.21
C ALA A 43 -0.26 5.71 1.73
N SER A 44 0.46 6.44 0.87
CA SER A 44 0.66 6.09 -0.55
C SER A 44 2.10 6.38 -0.95
N LEU A 45 2.75 5.44 -1.60
CA LEU A 45 4.18 5.51 -1.94
C LEU A 45 4.43 4.95 -3.34
N VAL A 46 5.17 5.67 -4.15
CA VAL A 46 5.65 5.17 -5.44
C VAL A 46 7.13 5.47 -5.63
N SER A 47 7.79 4.60 -6.40
CA SER A 47 9.10 4.86 -6.99
C SER A 47 8.88 5.28 -8.44
N THR A 48 9.30 6.49 -8.81
CA THR A 48 9.14 7.02 -10.15
C THR A 48 10.03 6.28 -11.15
N ALA A 49 9.80 6.47 -12.44
CA ALA A 49 10.65 5.90 -13.50
C ALA A 49 12.12 6.35 -13.41
N ARG A 50 12.38 7.49 -12.75
CA ARG A 50 13.74 8.01 -12.49
C ARG A 50 14.34 7.52 -11.16
N GLY A 51 13.57 6.76 -10.36
CA GLY A 51 14.00 6.22 -9.08
C GLY A 51 13.79 7.14 -7.88
N SER A 52 13.13 8.28 -8.04
CA SER A 52 12.71 9.09 -6.90
C SER A 52 11.56 8.42 -6.16
N LEU A 53 11.49 8.63 -4.85
CA LEU A 53 10.35 8.22 -4.03
C LEU A 53 9.40 9.40 -3.83
N LEU A 54 8.11 9.19 -4.04
CA LEU A 54 7.06 10.13 -3.72
C LEU A 54 6.14 9.52 -2.67
N ALA A 55 6.11 10.13 -1.48
CA ALA A 55 5.25 9.73 -0.36
C ALA A 55 4.11 10.73 -0.21
N PHE A 56 2.87 10.26 -0.32
CA PHE A 56 1.66 11.05 -0.17
C PHE A 56 0.89 10.61 1.07
N CYS A 57 0.26 11.54 1.77
CA CYS A 57 -0.67 11.21 2.84
C CYS A 57 -1.73 12.29 3.05
N ALA A 58 -2.76 11.94 3.81
CA ALA A 58 -3.79 12.82 4.32
C ALA A 58 -3.28 13.58 5.54
N ALA A 59 -3.13 14.88 5.44
CA ALA A 59 -2.77 15.77 6.54
C ALA A 59 -4.06 16.31 7.17
N ARG A 60 -4.42 15.78 8.33
CA ARG A 60 -5.73 15.96 8.97
C ARG A 60 -5.72 17.08 10.00
N LYS A 61 -6.68 17.98 9.89
CA LYS A 61 -6.95 19.05 10.85
C LYS A 61 -8.02 18.59 11.88
N GLY A 62 -8.42 19.48 12.77
CA GLY A 62 -9.49 19.22 13.71
C GLY A 62 -9.22 18.06 14.65
N THR A 63 -10.07 17.07 14.68
CA THR A 63 -9.94 15.85 15.51
C THR A 63 -9.20 14.70 14.81
N GLY A 64 -8.82 14.90 13.54
CA GLY A 64 -8.22 13.87 12.69
C GLY A 64 -9.23 12.83 12.17
N GLY A 65 -10.54 13.16 12.14
CA GLY A 65 -11.60 12.34 11.58
C GLY A 65 -11.57 12.28 10.05
N ASP A 66 -12.30 11.32 9.46
CA ASP A 66 -12.35 11.14 8.00
C ASP A 66 -13.14 12.25 7.28
N TRP A 67 -14.00 12.97 8.03
CA TRP A 67 -14.83 14.08 7.53
C TRP A 67 -14.32 15.46 7.97
N ASP A 68 -13.23 15.53 8.72
CA ASP A 68 -12.56 16.78 9.05
C ASP A 68 -11.91 17.41 7.80
N PRO A 69 -11.54 18.70 7.85
CA PRO A 69 -10.69 19.28 6.81
C PRO A 69 -9.38 18.51 6.66
N ILE A 70 -9.12 18.02 5.45
CA ILE A 70 -7.95 17.22 5.11
C ILE A 70 -7.28 17.81 3.87
N ASP A 71 -5.97 18.02 3.94
CA ASP A 71 -5.16 18.34 2.77
C ASP A 71 -4.38 17.08 2.32
N ILE A 72 -4.20 16.88 1.02
CA ILE A 72 -3.22 15.92 0.53
C ILE A 72 -1.86 16.59 0.51
N VAL A 73 -0.91 15.98 1.21
CA VAL A 73 0.48 16.45 1.27
C VAL A 73 1.43 15.42 0.67
N MET A 74 2.61 15.91 0.24
CA MET A 74 3.63 15.07 -0.36
C MET A 74 5.02 15.44 0.16
N ARG A 75 5.90 14.42 0.30
CA ARG A 75 7.35 14.55 0.37
C ARG A 75 8.01 13.77 -0.76
N ARG A 76 9.12 14.28 -1.27
CA ARG A 76 9.92 13.65 -2.32
C ARG A 76 11.31 13.33 -1.80
N SER A 77 11.88 12.21 -2.27
CA SER A 77 13.29 11.85 -2.05
C SER A 77 13.92 11.42 -3.37
N THR A 78 15.12 11.92 -3.66
CA THR A 78 15.89 11.60 -4.88
C THR A 78 17.12 10.73 -4.61
N ASP A 79 17.31 10.32 -3.37
CA ASP A 79 18.52 9.60 -2.91
C ASP A 79 18.19 8.23 -2.28
N GLY A 80 17.08 7.58 -2.71
CA GLY A 80 16.63 6.30 -2.19
C GLY A 80 16.08 6.40 -0.77
N GLY A 81 15.39 7.49 -0.46
CA GLY A 81 14.74 7.70 0.84
C GLY A 81 15.71 8.01 1.97
N ARG A 82 16.96 8.45 1.69
CA ARG A 82 17.89 8.86 2.73
C ARG A 82 17.57 10.25 3.26
N GLN A 83 17.19 11.15 2.37
CA GLN A 83 16.72 12.50 2.69
C GLN A 83 15.39 12.76 2.01
N TRP A 84 14.53 13.53 2.68
CA TRP A 84 13.21 13.89 2.17
C TRP A 84 13.12 15.40 2.08
N GLU A 85 12.66 15.89 0.93
CA GLU A 85 12.39 17.31 0.71
C GLU A 85 11.33 17.83 1.71
N PRO A 86 11.26 19.14 1.96
CA PRO A 86 10.19 19.74 2.76
C PRO A 86 8.80 19.30 2.28
N MET A 87 7.87 19.14 3.22
CA MET A 87 6.48 18.82 2.92
C MET A 87 5.86 19.91 2.01
N ARG A 88 5.11 19.46 1.01
CA ARG A 88 4.31 20.33 0.15
C ARG A 88 2.84 19.96 0.25
N VAL A 89 1.96 20.96 0.38
CA VAL A 89 0.51 20.77 0.21
C VAL A 89 0.24 20.66 -1.28
N LEU A 90 -0.17 19.49 -1.73
CA LEU A 90 -0.45 19.22 -3.14
C LEU A 90 -1.92 19.53 -3.49
N VAL A 91 -2.85 19.18 -2.58
CA VAL A 91 -4.28 19.44 -2.73
C VAL A 91 -4.80 20.01 -1.42
N PRO A 92 -5.08 21.32 -1.35
CA PRO A 92 -5.75 21.91 -0.21
C PRO A 92 -7.23 21.48 -0.17
N GLY A 93 -7.69 20.89 0.94
CA GLY A 93 -9.08 20.48 1.09
C GLY A 93 -10.03 21.62 1.49
N GLY A 94 -9.48 22.72 2.04
CA GLY A 94 -10.28 23.81 2.56
C GLY A 94 -11.09 23.38 3.79
N ALA A 95 -12.40 23.50 3.73
CA ALA A 95 -13.30 23.06 4.80
C ALA A 95 -13.74 21.59 4.67
N LYS A 96 -13.34 20.89 3.62
CA LYS A 96 -13.74 19.51 3.31
C LYS A 96 -12.54 18.57 3.25
N PRO A 97 -12.73 17.25 3.37
CA PRO A 97 -11.66 16.31 3.16
C PRO A 97 -11.27 16.23 1.67
N SER A 98 -9.96 16.38 1.37
CA SER A 98 -9.32 15.85 0.17
C SER A 98 -8.41 14.71 0.59
N ASP A 99 -8.68 13.49 0.14
CA ASP A 99 -8.05 12.28 0.68
C ASP A 99 -7.86 11.20 -0.38
N ASN A 100 -7.34 10.04 0.02
CA ASN A 100 -7.14 8.87 -0.82
C ASN A 100 -6.27 9.16 -2.06
N ALA A 101 -5.14 9.84 -1.85
CA ALA A 101 -4.14 10.03 -2.90
C ALA A 101 -3.70 8.66 -3.44
N THR A 102 -3.95 8.40 -4.73
CA THR A 102 -3.62 7.12 -5.38
C THR A 102 -2.73 7.40 -6.59
N PRO A 103 -1.39 7.44 -6.40
CA PRO A 103 -0.44 7.64 -7.48
C PRO A 103 -0.28 6.38 -8.34
N ILE A 104 0.06 6.57 -9.60
CA ILE A 104 0.46 5.52 -10.55
C ILE A 104 1.67 6.03 -11.32
N VAL A 105 2.68 5.19 -11.50
CA VAL A 105 3.83 5.52 -12.34
C VAL A 105 3.66 4.88 -13.71
N ASP A 106 3.60 5.69 -14.74
CA ASP A 106 3.65 5.24 -16.12
C ASP A 106 5.12 5.05 -16.53
N GLN A 107 5.56 3.82 -16.63
CA GLN A 107 6.95 3.46 -16.95
C GLN A 107 7.31 3.74 -18.43
N VAL A 108 6.30 3.92 -19.29
CA VAL A 108 6.50 4.22 -20.73
C VAL A 108 6.77 5.69 -20.93
N THR A 109 5.94 6.55 -20.34
CA THR A 109 6.03 8.00 -20.52
C THR A 109 6.90 8.66 -19.44
N GLY A 110 7.16 7.97 -18.33
CA GLY A 110 7.82 8.52 -17.14
C GLY A 110 6.93 9.46 -16.32
N GLN A 111 5.65 9.57 -16.68
CA GLN A 111 4.69 10.39 -15.95
C GLN A 111 4.26 9.73 -14.64
N VAL A 112 3.90 10.57 -13.68
CA VAL A 112 3.22 10.15 -12.45
C VAL A 112 1.80 10.69 -12.51
N HIS A 113 0.82 9.79 -12.50
CA HIS A 113 -0.59 10.09 -12.42
C HIS A 113 -1.04 10.08 -10.97
N LEU A 114 -2.00 10.92 -10.59
CA LEU A 114 -2.56 10.98 -9.26
C LEU A 114 -4.08 11.11 -9.34
N LEU A 115 -4.78 10.10 -8.81
CA LEU A 115 -6.22 10.16 -8.57
C LEU A 115 -6.45 10.42 -7.08
N TYR A 116 -7.48 11.20 -6.75
CA TYR A 116 -7.87 11.47 -5.37
C TYR A 116 -9.35 11.88 -5.30
N GLN A 117 -9.91 11.83 -4.09
CA GLN A 117 -11.26 12.28 -3.86
C GLN A 117 -11.33 13.59 -3.08
N THR A 118 -12.43 14.34 -3.24
CA THR A 118 -12.81 15.46 -2.39
C THR A 118 -14.24 15.25 -1.88
N ASP A 119 -14.42 15.42 -0.57
CA ASP A 119 -15.70 15.26 0.14
C ASP A 119 -16.33 13.86 -0.07
N TYR A 120 -15.52 12.85 -0.44
CA TYR A 120 -15.99 11.52 -0.83
C TYR A 120 -17.09 11.53 -1.91
N ALA A 121 -17.23 12.61 -2.64
CA ALA A 121 -18.29 12.84 -3.62
C ALA A 121 -17.76 13.07 -5.03
N ARG A 122 -16.52 13.52 -5.15
CA ARG A 122 -15.91 13.87 -6.44
C ARG A 122 -14.53 13.24 -6.55
N CYS A 123 -14.20 12.77 -7.73
CA CYS A 123 -12.89 12.24 -8.08
C CYS A 123 -12.16 13.21 -9.02
N PHE A 124 -10.90 13.45 -8.71
CA PHE A 124 -10.03 14.32 -9.49
C PHE A 124 -8.78 13.58 -9.94
N TYR A 125 -8.25 14.04 -11.06
CA TYR A 125 -7.02 13.56 -11.67
C TYR A 125 -6.02 14.70 -11.86
N ARG A 126 -4.74 14.43 -11.58
CA ARG A 126 -3.59 15.29 -11.90
C ARG A 126 -2.46 14.43 -12.43
N GLN A 127 -1.48 15.06 -13.12
CA GLN A 127 -0.27 14.39 -13.57
C GLN A 127 0.97 15.26 -13.38
N SER A 128 2.11 14.59 -13.25
CA SER A 128 3.45 15.19 -13.23
C SER A 128 4.31 14.56 -14.32
N SER A 129 4.99 15.37 -15.11
CA SER A 129 5.96 14.95 -16.13
C SER A 129 7.42 15.18 -15.73
N ASP A 130 7.65 15.76 -14.55
CA ASP A 130 8.94 16.18 -14.03
C ASP A 130 9.31 15.54 -12.69
N ASP A 131 8.91 14.27 -12.54
CA ASP A 131 9.29 13.46 -11.38
C ASP A 131 8.69 13.98 -10.05
N GLY A 132 7.45 14.48 -10.10
CA GLY A 132 6.72 14.99 -8.95
C GLY A 132 7.09 16.42 -8.53
N MET A 133 7.90 17.13 -9.33
CA MET A 133 8.27 18.52 -9.03
C MET A 133 7.09 19.47 -9.21
N THR A 134 6.41 19.36 -10.35
CA THR A 134 5.19 20.14 -10.63
C THR A 134 4.04 19.22 -11.03
N TRP A 135 2.83 19.70 -10.89
CA TRP A 135 1.61 18.95 -11.18
C TRP A 135 0.65 19.79 -12.01
N SER A 136 -0.04 19.14 -12.94
CA SER A 136 -1.10 19.78 -13.74
C SER A 136 -2.21 20.34 -12.85
N GLU A 137 -3.04 21.23 -13.42
CA GLU A 137 -4.31 21.57 -12.79
C GLU A 137 -5.19 20.32 -12.62
N PRO A 138 -6.03 20.28 -11.57
CA PRO A 138 -6.91 19.15 -11.31
C PRO A 138 -8.01 19.07 -12.39
N VAL A 139 -8.23 17.86 -12.91
CA VAL A 139 -9.34 17.56 -13.82
C VAL A 139 -10.37 16.73 -13.07
N ASP A 140 -11.62 17.17 -13.06
CA ASP A 140 -12.73 16.39 -12.50
C ASP A 140 -13.08 15.21 -13.41
N ILE A 141 -12.91 14.00 -12.90
CA ILE A 141 -13.24 12.76 -13.60
C ILE A 141 -14.39 12.00 -12.93
N THR A 142 -15.19 12.68 -12.11
CA THR A 142 -16.33 12.07 -11.40
C THR A 142 -17.30 11.39 -12.35
N SER A 143 -17.46 11.91 -13.57
CA SER A 143 -18.31 11.33 -14.62
C SER A 143 -17.95 9.87 -14.95
N VAL A 144 -16.69 9.46 -14.77
CA VAL A 144 -16.26 8.05 -14.93
C VAL A 144 -16.95 7.16 -13.89
N ILE A 145 -17.03 7.65 -12.64
CA ILE A 145 -17.64 6.89 -11.53
C ILE A 145 -19.17 6.87 -11.65
N GLU A 146 -19.78 7.91 -12.25
CA GLU A 146 -21.22 7.94 -12.53
C GLU A 146 -21.67 6.71 -13.36
N GLY A 147 -20.79 6.14 -14.19
CA GLY A 147 -21.06 4.91 -14.94
C GLY A 147 -21.47 3.72 -14.07
N PHE A 148 -21.12 3.71 -12.77
CA PHE A 148 -21.50 2.64 -11.86
C PHE A 148 -22.88 2.83 -11.21
N ARG A 149 -23.57 3.98 -11.37
CA ARG A 149 -24.88 4.21 -10.72
C ARG A 149 -25.97 3.24 -11.18
N SER A 150 -25.86 2.70 -12.39
CA SER A 150 -26.81 1.71 -12.89
C SER A 150 -26.72 0.35 -12.17
N VAL A 151 -25.58 0.06 -11.54
CA VAL A 151 -25.30 -1.19 -10.84
C VAL A 151 -25.22 -1.03 -9.33
N TYR A 152 -24.91 0.18 -8.84
CA TYR A 152 -24.79 0.48 -7.41
C TYR A 152 -25.12 1.97 -7.13
N PRO A 153 -26.10 2.28 -6.27
CA PRO A 153 -26.56 3.65 -6.03
C PRO A 153 -25.60 4.42 -5.08
N TRP A 154 -24.35 4.51 -5.44
CA TRP A 154 -23.32 5.10 -4.59
C TRP A 154 -23.55 6.59 -4.27
N VAL A 155 -23.15 7.02 -3.08
CA VAL A 155 -23.09 8.42 -2.62
C VAL A 155 -21.71 8.76 -2.04
N VAL A 156 -20.86 7.76 -1.83
CA VAL A 156 -19.49 7.88 -1.36
C VAL A 156 -18.58 7.14 -2.33
N LEU A 157 -17.49 7.76 -2.73
CA LEU A 157 -16.45 7.18 -3.58
C LEU A 157 -15.05 7.45 -3.04
N ALA A 158 -14.14 6.51 -3.23
CA ALA A 158 -12.71 6.78 -3.06
C ALA A 158 -11.85 5.84 -3.92
N PRO A 159 -10.77 6.37 -4.55
CA PRO A 159 -9.72 5.53 -5.13
C PRO A 159 -8.88 4.86 -4.05
N GLY A 160 -8.25 3.72 -4.34
CA GLY A 160 -7.27 3.04 -3.52
C GLY A 160 -7.71 2.71 -2.08
N PRO A 161 -6.98 3.16 -1.05
CA PRO A 161 -5.73 3.96 -1.06
C PRO A 161 -4.50 3.18 -1.51
N GLY A 162 -3.30 3.72 -1.29
CA GLY A 162 -2.06 3.18 -1.79
C GLY A 162 -1.85 3.56 -3.25
N HIS A 163 -1.20 2.72 -4.04
CA HIS A 163 -0.90 3.02 -5.45
C HIS A 163 -1.72 2.17 -6.42
N GLY A 164 -1.97 2.73 -7.62
CA GLY A 164 -2.43 1.98 -8.78
C GLY A 164 -1.26 1.41 -9.58
N ILE A 165 -1.53 0.61 -10.60
CA ILE A 165 -0.50 -0.07 -11.39
C ILE A 165 -0.61 0.23 -12.88
N GLN A 166 0.54 0.12 -13.58
CA GLN A 166 0.57 -0.02 -15.02
C GLN A 166 0.79 -1.49 -15.38
N LEU A 167 -0.06 -2.03 -16.24
CA LEU A 167 0.07 -3.38 -16.78
C LEU A 167 1.12 -3.41 -17.90
N ARG A 168 1.65 -4.59 -18.20
CA ARG A 168 2.55 -4.81 -19.35
C ARG A 168 1.91 -4.48 -20.70
N SER A 169 0.57 -4.43 -20.76
CA SER A 169 -0.17 -3.94 -21.91
C SER A 169 -0.13 -2.41 -22.07
N GLY A 170 0.35 -1.68 -21.06
CA GLY A 170 0.31 -0.21 -20.98
C GLY A 170 -0.91 0.32 -20.23
N ARG A 171 -1.94 -0.49 -19.98
CA ARG A 171 -3.13 -0.08 -19.24
C ARG A 171 -2.77 0.35 -17.81
N LEU A 172 -3.30 1.48 -17.39
CA LEU A 172 -3.28 1.92 -15.98
C LEU A 172 -4.54 1.39 -15.29
N VAL A 173 -4.40 0.83 -14.08
CA VAL A 173 -5.52 0.26 -13.31
C VAL A 173 -5.51 0.82 -11.90
N VAL A 174 -6.70 1.25 -11.44
CA VAL A 174 -6.93 1.78 -10.09
C VAL A 174 -8.14 1.08 -9.48
N PRO A 175 -8.01 0.45 -8.31
CA PRO A 175 -9.17 0.01 -7.54
C PRO A 175 -9.91 1.23 -6.97
N PHE A 176 -11.24 1.16 -6.92
CA PHE A 176 -12.10 2.11 -6.23
C PHE A 176 -13.05 1.36 -5.32
N TRP A 177 -13.44 1.99 -4.23
CA TRP A 177 -14.58 1.52 -3.45
C TRP A 177 -15.69 2.57 -3.46
N LEU A 178 -16.93 2.08 -3.48
CA LEU A 178 -18.12 2.88 -3.55
C LEU A 178 -19.06 2.47 -2.42
N SER A 179 -19.70 3.44 -1.73
CA SER A 179 -20.71 3.16 -0.71
C SER A 179 -22.02 3.88 -1.04
N ASP A 180 -23.15 3.23 -0.72
CA ASP A 180 -24.47 3.84 -0.82
C ASP A 180 -24.81 4.75 0.36
N GLY A 181 -23.92 4.82 1.38
CA GLY A 181 -24.04 5.69 2.54
C GLY A 181 -25.10 5.24 3.54
N GLY A 182 -25.63 4.01 3.43
CA GLY A 182 -26.76 3.51 4.23
C GLY A 182 -26.50 3.45 5.73
N GLN A 183 -25.27 3.18 6.16
CA GLN A 183 -24.87 3.23 7.57
C GLN A 183 -24.30 4.60 7.94
N ARG A 184 -24.92 5.28 8.89
CA ARG A 184 -24.52 6.62 9.35
C ARG A 184 -23.52 6.57 10.50
N GLU A 185 -22.38 5.94 10.30
CA GLU A 185 -21.36 5.69 11.32
C GLU A 185 -20.70 6.97 11.88
N PHE A 186 -20.80 8.08 11.15
CA PHE A 186 -20.22 9.38 11.53
C PHE A 186 -21.30 10.42 11.94
N GLY A 187 -22.53 9.97 12.19
CA GLY A 187 -23.65 10.82 12.60
C GLY A 187 -24.57 11.22 11.44
N PRO A 188 -25.66 11.96 11.76
CA PRO A 188 -26.76 12.20 10.82
C PRO A 188 -26.39 13.08 9.62
N ASN A 189 -25.34 13.90 9.74
CA ASN A 189 -24.94 14.87 8.72
C ASN A 189 -23.83 14.34 7.81
N HIS A 190 -23.36 13.10 8.02
CA HIS A 190 -22.33 12.48 7.22
C HIS A 190 -22.86 11.25 6.49
N ARG A 191 -22.40 11.08 5.24
CA ARG A 191 -22.64 9.85 4.49
C ARG A 191 -21.80 8.74 5.10
N GLY A 192 -22.35 7.53 5.22
CA GLY A 192 -21.62 6.36 5.71
C GLY A 192 -20.67 5.78 4.67
N HIS A 193 -19.63 5.13 5.12
CA HIS A 193 -18.72 4.37 4.25
C HIS A 193 -19.23 2.93 3.99
N ARG A 194 -20.45 2.61 4.46
CA ARG A 194 -21.04 1.27 4.40
C ARG A 194 -22.51 1.32 4.00
N PRO A 195 -23.01 0.20 3.44
CA PRO A 195 -22.24 -0.89 2.82
C PRO A 195 -21.39 -0.40 1.66
N SER A 196 -20.50 -1.23 1.13
CA SER A 196 -19.62 -0.82 0.02
C SER A 196 -19.26 -1.96 -0.92
N ILE A 197 -18.94 -1.61 -2.16
CA ILE A 197 -18.43 -2.51 -3.20
C ILE A 197 -17.07 -2.05 -3.70
N VAL A 198 -16.32 -2.95 -4.34
CA VAL A 198 -15.08 -2.61 -5.05
C VAL A 198 -15.29 -2.68 -6.55
N VAL A 199 -14.83 -1.65 -7.25
CA VAL A 199 -14.86 -1.54 -8.71
C VAL A 199 -13.46 -1.23 -9.24
N SER A 200 -13.23 -1.38 -10.54
CA SER A 200 -12.01 -0.94 -11.19
C SER A 200 -12.25 0.29 -12.07
N VAL A 201 -11.23 1.15 -12.14
CA VAL A 201 -11.14 2.26 -13.11
C VAL A 201 -9.83 2.11 -13.85
N TYR A 202 -9.80 2.38 -15.13
CA TYR A 202 -8.62 2.16 -15.96
C TYR A 202 -8.45 3.22 -17.05
N SER A 203 -7.23 3.30 -17.59
CA SER A 203 -6.88 4.10 -18.77
C SER A 203 -6.05 3.27 -19.74
N ASP A 204 -6.37 3.33 -21.03
CA ASP A 204 -5.65 2.67 -22.13
C ASP A 204 -4.78 3.64 -22.93
N ASP A 205 -4.73 4.91 -22.55
CA ASP A 205 -4.11 5.98 -23.30
C ASP A 205 -3.17 6.88 -22.47
N HIS A 206 -2.50 6.27 -21.49
CA HIS A 206 -1.55 6.94 -20.60
C HIS A 206 -2.19 8.09 -19.80
N GLY A 207 -3.40 7.85 -19.25
CA GLY A 207 -4.12 8.81 -18.39
C GLY A 207 -4.80 9.95 -19.10
N ARG A 208 -4.84 9.97 -20.45
CA ARG A 208 -5.56 11.02 -21.21
C ARG A 208 -7.08 10.89 -21.05
N SER A 209 -7.57 9.68 -20.96
CA SER A 209 -8.96 9.37 -20.61
C SER A 209 -9.04 8.21 -19.61
N TRP A 210 -10.06 8.26 -18.76
CA TRP A 210 -10.35 7.23 -17.78
C TRP A 210 -11.69 6.58 -18.06
N ARG A 211 -11.83 5.30 -17.72
CA ARG A 211 -13.04 4.49 -17.99
C ARG A 211 -13.41 3.67 -16.77
N ALA A 212 -14.72 3.50 -16.58
CA ALA A 212 -15.28 2.54 -15.62
C ALA A 212 -15.05 1.11 -16.12
N GLY A 213 -14.50 0.25 -15.27
CA GLY A 213 -14.46 -1.19 -15.49
C GLY A 213 -15.72 -1.87 -14.95
N ALA A 214 -15.54 -3.00 -14.27
CA ALA A 214 -16.65 -3.75 -13.67
C ALA A 214 -16.56 -3.78 -12.14
N VAL A 215 -17.63 -4.28 -11.50
CA VAL A 215 -17.61 -4.63 -10.08
C VAL A 215 -16.65 -5.80 -9.89
N ALA A 216 -15.62 -5.58 -9.08
CA ALA A 216 -14.60 -6.58 -8.77
C ALA A 216 -14.98 -7.41 -7.54
N VAL A 217 -15.51 -6.75 -6.49
CA VAL A 217 -15.97 -7.42 -5.27
C VAL A 217 -17.32 -6.83 -4.87
N PRO A 218 -18.42 -7.60 -4.98
CA PRO A 218 -19.75 -7.18 -4.52
C PRO A 218 -19.85 -7.26 -3.00
N ASP A 219 -20.77 -6.51 -2.41
CA ASP A 219 -21.20 -6.68 -1.02
C ASP A 219 -22.30 -7.73 -0.92
N ASN A 220 -22.14 -8.71 -0.04
CA ASN A 220 -23.10 -9.76 0.24
C ASN A 220 -22.77 -10.46 1.56
N ASP A 221 -23.54 -11.49 1.95
CA ASP A 221 -23.37 -12.23 3.21
C ASP A 221 -21.98 -12.88 3.37
N THR A 222 -21.24 -13.11 2.29
CA THR A 222 -19.89 -13.69 2.31
C THR A 222 -18.83 -12.60 2.24
N THR A 223 -18.96 -11.67 1.31
CA THR A 223 -17.99 -10.57 1.07
C THR A 223 -18.49 -9.28 1.71
N VAL A 224 -18.46 -9.23 3.06
CA VAL A 224 -19.07 -8.17 3.86
C VAL A 224 -18.25 -6.88 3.79
N VAL A 225 -18.87 -5.79 3.32
CA VAL A 225 -18.29 -4.43 3.25
C VAL A 225 -16.88 -4.45 2.65
N PRO A 226 -16.70 -4.96 1.40
CA PRO A 226 -15.42 -4.89 0.72
C PRO A 226 -15.13 -3.43 0.34
N ASN A 227 -13.88 -2.98 0.54
CA ASN A 227 -13.51 -1.59 0.26
C ASN A 227 -12.04 -1.47 -0.19
N GLU A 228 -11.19 -0.83 0.58
CA GLU A 228 -9.81 -0.49 0.24
C GLU A 228 -9.00 -1.68 -0.30
N THR A 229 -8.45 -1.51 -1.49
CA THR A 229 -7.90 -2.60 -2.29
C THR A 229 -6.56 -2.23 -2.87
N SER A 230 -5.58 -3.11 -2.73
CA SER A 230 -4.32 -3.06 -3.47
C SER A 230 -4.35 -4.02 -4.66
N CYS A 231 -3.54 -3.75 -5.67
CA CYS A 231 -3.52 -4.55 -6.90
C CYS A 231 -2.11 -4.80 -7.41
N ILE A 232 -1.94 -5.93 -8.12
CA ILE A 232 -0.72 -6.26 -8.88
C ILE A 232 -1.08 -7.01 -10.16
N GLU A 233 -0.19 -6.94 -11.17
CA GLU A 233 -0.22 -7.84 -12.31
C GLU A 233 0.60 -9.09 -12.00
N LEU A 234 0.03 -10.28 -12.22
CA LEU A 234 0.69 -11.56 -12.08
C LEU A 234 1.56 -11.90 -13.31
N ALA A 235 2.45 -12.89 -13.19
CA ALA A 235 3.33 -13.29 -14.27
C ALA A 235 2.57 -13.80 -15.51
N ASP A 236 1.39 -14.37 -15.32
CA ASP A 236 0.51 -14.85 -16.39
C ASP A 236 -0.36 -13.74 -17.04
N GLY A 237 -0.23 -12.50 -16.59
CA GLY A 237 -0.95 -11.34 -17.12
C GLY A 237 -2.26 -11.02 -16.42
N ARG A 238 -2.75 -11.89 -15.55
CA ARG A 238 -3.93 -11.58 -14.75
C ARG A 238 -3.62 -10.48 -13.74
N VAL A 239 -4.63 -9.69 -13.43
CA VAL A 239 -4.59 -8.70 -12.35
C VAL A 239 -5.23 -9.29 -11.10
N LEU A 240 -4.52 -9.21 -9.99
CA LEU A 240 -4.99 -9.59 -8.67
C LEU A 240 -5.38 -8.35 -7.87
N PHE A 241 -6.60 -8.32 -7.34
CA PHE A 241 -7.06 -7.41 -6.29
C PHE A 241 -7.01 -8.11 -4.94
N ASN A 242 -6.40 -7.45 -3.95
CA ASN A 242 -6.36 -7.89 -2.55
C ASN A 242 -7.14 -6.88 -1.72
N THR A 243 -8.35 -7.25 -1.32
CA THR A 243 -9.39 -6.37 -0.80
C THR A 243 -9.55 -6.52 0.70
N ARG A 244 -9.58 -5.38 1.40
CA ARG A 244 -10.04 -5.26 2.78
C ARG A 244 -11.55 -5.52 2.87
N ASN A 245 -11.98 -6.19 3.95
CA ASN A 245 -13.39 -6.46 4.20
C ASN A 245 -13.68 -6.59 5.70
N GLU A 246 -14.97 -6.66 6.05
CA GLU A 246 -15.43 -6.80 7.44
C GLU A 246 -16.02 -8.20 7.75
N SER A 247 -15.82 -9.18 6.86
CA SER A 247 -16.28 -10.55 7.06
C SER A 247 -15.76 -11.15 8.38
N PRO A 248 -16.57 -11.99 9.05
CA PRO A 248 -16.17 -12.64 10.30
C PRO A 248 -15.07 -13.69 10.12
N ASN A 249 -14.66 -13.99 8.90
CA ASN A 249 -13.55 -14.90 8.59
C ASN A 249 -12.17 -14.31 8.92
N TYR A 250 -12.08 -12.99 9.13
CA TYR A 250 -10.80 -12.30 9.41
C TYR A 250 -9.71 -12.60 8.39
N ARG A 251 -10.08 -12.70 7.11
CA ARG A 251 -9.17 -12.95 5.98
C ARG A 251 -9.38 -11.93 4.88
N ARG A 252 -8.29 -11.57 4.19
CA ARG A 252 -8.36 -10.72 3.00
C ARG A 252 -9.09 -11.45 1.88
N LEU A 253 -9.76 -10.68 1.01
CA LEU A 253 -10.39 -11.21 -0.19
C LEU A 253 -9.47 -11.05 -1.39
N LEU A 254 -9.32 -12.11 -2.18
CA LEU A 254 -8.60 -12.10 -3.45
C LEU A 254 -9.58 -12.30 -4.59
N THR A 255 -9.48 -11.46 -5.62
CA THR A 255 -10.21 -11.63 -6.89
C THR A 255 -9.29 -11.35 -8.07
N TYR A 256 -9.54 -11.99 -9.19
CA TYR A 256 -8.67 -12.00 -10.37
C TYR A 256 -9.41 -11.54 -11.60
N SER A 257 -8.75 -10.76 -12.44
CA SER A 257 -9.25 -10.32 -13.74
C SER A 257 -8.23 -10.61 -14.84
N PRO A 258 -8.63 -10.95 -16.06
CA PRO A 258 -7.71 -11.13 -17.18
C PRO A 258 -7.06 -9.82 -17.63
N ASP A 259 -7.66 -8.66 -17.33
CA ASP A 259 -7.27 -7.37 -17.89
C ASP A 259 -7.33 -6.19 -16.91
N GLY A 260 -7.69 -6.45 -15.63
CA GLY A 260 -7.84 -5.43 -14.60
C GLY A 260 -9.08 -4.55 -14.72
N ALA A 261 -9.91 -4.76 -15.72
CA ALA A 261 -11.14 -3.99 -15.97
C ALA A 261 -12.40 -4.83 -15.88
N THR A 262 -12.36 -6.04 -16.43
CA THR A 262 -13.54 -6.92 -16.60
C THR A 262 -13.22 -8.37 -16.22
N GLY A 263 -14.23 -9.25 -16.29
CA GLY A 263 -14.02 -10.70 -16.11
C GLY A 263 -13.51 -11.09 -14.71
N TRP A 264 -13.89 -10.35 -13.68
CA TRP A 264 -13.49 -10.63 -12.31
C TRP A 264 -14.01 -11.99 -11.83
N SER A 265 -13.13 -12.76 -11.21
CA SER A 265 -13.49 -14.04 -10.61
C SER A 265 -14.35 -13.84 -9.36
N THR A 266 -15.03 -14.89 -8.91
CA THR A 266 -15.61 -14.91 -7.57
C THR A 266 -14.51 -14.66 -6.53
N PRO A 267 -14.70 -13.72 -5.58
CA PRO A 267 -13.73 -13.47 -4.52
C PRO A 267 -13.53 -14.68 -3.61
N VAL A 268 -12.28 -14.92 -3.21
CA VAL A 268 -11.91 -16.00 -2.28
C VAL A 268 -11.14 -15.46 -1.08
N PHE A 269 -11.32 -16.08 0.10
CA PHE A 269 -10.55 -15.71 1.28
C PHE A 269 -9.12 -16.26 1.20
N ALA A 270 -8.15 -15.43 1.56
CA ALA A 270 -6.73 -15.78 1.59
C ALA A 270 -6.31 -16.20 3.00
N ASP A 271 -6.10 -17.49 3.26
CA ASP A 271 -5.71 -18.01 4.59
C ASP A 271 -4.39 -17.40 5.11
N ALA A 272 -3.48 -17.06 4.20
CA ALA A 272 -2.20 -16.45 4.55
C ALA A 272 -2.34 -15.05 5.16
N PHE A 273 -3.44 -14.32 4.89
CA PHE A 273 -3.56 -12.91 5.21
C PHE A 273 -4.64 -12.65 6.26
N PHE A 274 -4.20 -12.19 7.41
CA PHE A 274 -5.10 -11.70 8.44
C PHE A 274 -5.71 -10.36 8.03
N GLU A 275 -7.01 -10.14 8.34
CA GLU A 275 -7.75 -8.91 8.04
C GLU A 275 -8.17 -8.17 9.32
N PRO A 276 -7.40 -7.14 9.73
CA PRO A 276 -7.74 -6.33 10.90
C PRO A 276 -8.64 -5.14 10.58
N ILE A 277 -9.36 -5.13 9.46
CA ILE A 277 -10.08 -3.98 8.89
C ILE A 277 -9.07 -2.84 8.63
N CYS A 278 -8.02 -3.14 7.88
CA CYS A 278 -6.94 -2.22 7.60
C CYS A 278 -6.48 -2.36 6.16
N PHE A 279 -6.22 -1.23 5.49
CA PHE A 279 -5.56 -1.29 4.19
C PHE A 279 -4.19 -1.96 4.32
N GLY A 280 -3.84 -2.77 3.32
CA GLY A 280 -2.54 -3.40 3.17
C GLY A 280 -2.14 -3.40 1.71
N SER A 281 -0.88 -3.21 1.42
CA SER A 281 -0.40 -3.04 0.05
C SER A 281 0.32 -4.27 -0.50
N MET A 282 0.29 -4.38 -1.81
CA MET A 282 1.05 -5.37 -2.58
C MET A 282 1.99 -4.66 -3.54
N VAL A 283 3.16 -5.26 -3.76
CA VAL A 283 4.08 -4.81 -4.81
C VAL A 283 4.79 -5.99 -5.44
N ARG A 284 5.02 -5.94 -6.75
CA ARG A 284 5.93 -6.83 -7.45
C ARG A 284 7.35 -6.32 -7.30
N VAL A 285 8.23 -7.12 -6.69
CA VAL A 285 9.65 -6.81 -6.57
C VAL A 285 10.38 -7.22 -7.83
N SER A 286 10.12 -8.41 -8.35
CA SER A 286 10.86 -8.96 -9.50
C SER A 286 10.04 -9.99 -10.28
N GLN A 287 10.42 -10.20 -11.55
CA GLN A 287 9.76 -11.14 -12.44
C GLN A 287 10.76 -11.73 -13.46
N ILE A 288 10.64 -13.05 -13.69
CA ILE A 288 11.31 -13.75 -14.80
C ILE A 288 10.71 -13.25 -16.13
N PRO A 289 11.53 -13.04 -17.22
CA PRO A 289 12.96 -13.36 -17.30
C PRO A 289 13.90 -12.20 -16.92
N ASP A 290 13.40 -11.04 -16.55
CA ASP A 290 14.25 -9.87 -16.27
C ASP A 290 15.06 -10.06 -14.98
N GLN A 291 14.50 -10.79 -14.01
CA GLN A 291 15.20 -11.23 -12.82
C GLN A 291 15.14 -12.76 -12.68
N SER A 292 16.01 -13.29 -11.82
CA SER A 292 16.18 -14.74 -11.59
C SER A 292 14.98 -15.41 -10.90
N LYS A 293 14.13 -14.63 -10.22
CA LYS A 293 12.95 -15.13 -9.49
C LYS A 293 11.77 -14.18 -9.62
N ASN A 294 10.56 -14.74 -9.58
CA ASN A 294 9.37 -13.97 -9.29
C ASN A 294 9.31 -13.66 -7.80
N ARG A 295 9.04 -12.40 -7.43
CA ARG A 295 8.85 -12.00 -6.03
C ARG A 295 7.71 -11.00 -5.93
N ILE A 296 6.75 -11.31 -5.07
CA ILE A 296 5.63 -10.44 -4.71
C ILE A 296 5.67 -10.22 -3.21
N LEU A 297 5.49 -8.99 -2.76
CA LEU A 297 5.31 -8.66 -1.36
C LEU A 297 3.87 -8.27 -1.06
N PHE A 298 3.47 -8.56 0.18
CA PHE A 298 2.26 -8.04 0.81
C PHE A 298 2.60 -7.54 2.21
N CYS A 299 2.08 -6.35 2.58
CA CYS A 299 2.30 -5.74 3.88
C CYS A 299 0.97 -5.33 4.51
N ASN A 300 0.74 -5.78 5.75
CA ASN A 300 -0.37 -5.35 6.59
C ASN A 300 -0.11 -5.65 8.07
N PRO A 301 -0.86 -5.04 9.03
CA PRO A 301 -0.83 -5.46 10.43
C PRO A 301 -1.33 -6.90 10.59
N ASP A 302 -0.61 -7.70 11.40
CA ASP A 302 -0.99 -9.07 11.75
C ASP A 302 -1.10 -9.24 13.26
N SER A 303 -2.26 -9.00 13.81
CA SER A 303 -2.52 -9.06 15.25
C SER A 303 -2.89 -10.47 15.76
N ARG A 304 -2.73 -11.54 14.96
CA ARG A 304 -3.04 -12.92 15.41
C ARG A 304 -2.29 -13.35 16.65
N GLN A 305 -1.10 -12.81 16.86
CA GLN A 305 -0.25 -13.08 18.02
C GLN A 305 -0.22 -11.92 19.03
N ASP A 306 -1.20 -11.00 18.96
CA ASP A 306 -1.24 -9.85 19.84
C ASP A 306 -1.40 -10.28 21.31
N PRO A 307 -0.49 -9.87 22.21
CA PRO A 307 -0.61 -10.12 23.64
C PRO A 307 -1.76 -9.34 24.30
N TRP A 308 -2.36 -8.35 23.64
CA TRP A 308 -3.47 -7.52 24.16
C TRP A 308 -4.85 -8.21 24.06
N LYS A 309 -4.89 -9.51 23.92
CA LYS A 309 -6.08 -10.35 23.71
C LYS A 309 -7.16 -10.31 24.79
N ALA A 310 -7.07 -9.49 25.84
CA ALA A 310 -7.85 -9.66 27.06
C ALA A 310 -9.24 -9.03 27.07
N ALA A 311 -9.64 -8.19 26.14
CA ALA A 311 -10.93 -7.53 26.15
C ALA A 311 -11.96 -8.27 25.29
N LYS A 312 -13.10 -8.67 25.86
CA LYS A 312 -14.25 -9.16 25.08
C LYS A 312 -14.74 -8.05 24.15
N PRO A 313 -14.93 -8.30 22.86
CA PRO A 313 -15.37 -7.30 21.91
C PRO A 313 -16.81 -6.84 22.23
N ALA A 314 -17.02 -5.55 22.28
CA ALA A 314 -18.36 -4.96 22.41
C ALA A 314 -19.15 -5.01 21.09
N THR A 315 -18.44 -5.15 19.96
CA THR A 315 -19.01 -5.25 18.60
C THR A 315 -18.11 -6.11 17.73
N PRO A 316 -18.55 -6.64 16.56
CA PRO A 316 -17.69 -7.33 15.61
C PRO A 316 -16.46 -6.51 15.20
N ARG A 317 -16.56 -5.17 15.18
CA ARG A 317 -15.45 -4.25 14.89
C ARG A 317 -14.44 -4.13 16.03
N SER A 318 -14.88 -4.29 17.27
CA SER A 318 -14.02 -4.28 18.46
C SER A 318 -13.54 -5.67 18.85
N ALA A 319 -13.62 -6.65 17.94
CA ALA A 319 -13.10 -7.98 18.16
C ALA A 319 -11.62 -7.90 18.54
N PRO A 320 -11.18 -8.63 19.60
CA PRO A 320 -9.82 -8.51 20.14
C PRO A 320 -8.72 -8.82 19.14
N ASN A 321 -9.06 -9.42 18.02
CA ASN A 321 -8.14 -9.80 16.96
C ASN A 321 -7.99 -8.74 15.84
N ARG A 322 -8.67 -7.59 15.93
CA ARG A 322 -8.61 -6.55 14.89
C ARG A 322 -7.77 -5.33 15.29
N HIS A 323 -6.89 -5.49 16.24
CA HIS A 323 -5.89 -4.48 16.56
C HIS A 323 -4.92 -4.30 15.38
N ARG A 324 -4.51 -3.06 15.16
CA ARG A 324 -3.53 -2.70 14.14
C ARG A 324 -2.15 -2.67 14.78
N VAL A 325 -1.53 -3.84 14.92
CA VAL A 325 -0.19 -4.04 15.47
C VAL A 325 0.57 -5.08 14.65
N ASN A 326 1.86 -5.19 14.85
CA ASN A 326 2.74 -6.13 14.16
C ASN A 326 2.68 -5.96 12.64
N LEU A 327 3.07 -4.78 12.15
CA LEU A 327 3.17 -4.56 10.71
C LEU A 327 4.12 -5.59 10.10
N THR A 328 3.57 -6.45 9.25
CA THR A 328 4.25 -7.64 8.76
C THR A 328 4.35 -7.62 7.24
N VAL A 329 5.57 -7.77 6.73
CA VAL A 329 5.83 -8.00 5.30
C VAL A 329 5.92 -9.51 5.05
N ARG A 330 5.23 -9.96 4.00
CA ARG A 330 5.29 -11.35 3.50
C ARG A 330 5.75 -11.37 2.07
N MET A 331 6.46 -12.42 1.67
CA MET A 331 6.93 -12.59 0.30
C MET A 331 6.54 -13.94 -0.27
N SER A 332 6.08 -13.91 -1.53
CA SER A 332 5.77 -15.07 -2.36
C SER A 332 6.75 -15.16 -3.53
N TYR A 333 7.09 -16.40 -3.91
CA TYR A 333 7.91 -16.71 -5.10
C TYR A 333 7.10 -17.37 -6.23
N ASP A 334 5.82 -17.67 -5.96
CA ASP A 334 4.95 -18.49 -6.82
C ASP A 334 3.63 -17.81 -7.18
N GLU A 335 3.69 -16.48 -7.39
CA GLU A 335 2.55 -15.66 -7.79
C GLU A 335 1.41 -15.65 -6.75
N GLY A 336 1.77 -15.63 -5.47
CA GLY A 336 0.84 -15.52 -4.36
C GLY A 336 0.17 -16.84 -3.92
N ARG A 337 0.62 -18.00 -4.44
CA ARG A 337 0.09 -19.30 -4.00
C ARG A 337 0.58 -19.66 -2.59
N THR A 338 1.86 -19.42 -2.31
CA THR A 338 2.45 -19.60 -0.99
C THR A 338 3.24 -18.36 -0.55
N TRP A 339 3.40 -18.20 0.76
CA TRP A 339 4.06 -17.04 1.38
C TRP A 339 5.10 -17.50 2.42
N PRO A 340 6.22 -18.12 1.96
CA PRO A 340 7.20 -18.75 2.84
C PRO A 340 8.04 -17.76 3.66
N VAL A 341 8.08 -16.48 3.28
CA VAL A 341 8.80 -15.43 4.02
C VAL A 341 7.79 -14.55 4.74
N SER A 342 8.05 -14.28 6.02
CA SER A 342 7.24 -13.38 6.84
C SER A 342 8.14 -12.70 7.87
N LYS A 343 8.13 -11.37 7.92
CA LYS A 343 8.92 -10.59 8.86
C LYS A 343 8.14 -9.40 9.40
N VAL A 344 8.09 -9.25 10.72
CA VAL A 344 7.55 -8.06 11.38
C VAL A 344 8.54 -6.91 11.18
N ILE A 345 8.07 -5.80 10.61
CA ILE A 345 8.88 -4.59 10.38
C ILE A 345 8.60 -3.50 11.44
N ASP A 346 7.45 -3.55 12.10
CA ASP A 346 7.13 -2.75 13.29
C ASP A 346 6.23 -3.58 14.23
N PRO A 347 6.69 -3.93 15.43
CA PRO A 347 5.89 -4.69 16.39
C PRO A 347 4.86 -3.84 17.14
N GLY A 348 4.96 -2.48 17.02
CA GLY A 348 4.07 -1.55 17.69
C GLY A 348 2.72 -1.39 16.99
N VAL A 349 1.99 -0.35 17.39
CA VAL A 349 0.78 0.07 16.70
C VAL A 349 1.16 0.61 15.32
N ALA A 350 0.64 -0.03 14.29
CA ALA A 350 0.89 0.34 12.91
C ALA A 350 -0.37 0.11 12.07
N GLY A 351 -0.73 1.11 11.25
CA GLY A 351 -1.95 1.10 10.46
C GLY A 351 -1.73 0.82 8.97
N TYR A 352 -2.27 1.70 8.15
CA TYR A 352 -2.15 1.62 6.69
C TYR A 352 -0.69 1.66 6.27
N SER A 353 -0.36 0.90 5.25
CA SER A 353 0.99 0.85 4.69
C SER A 353 0.96 0.77 3.18
N ASP A 354 1.95 1.36 2.52
CA ASP A 354 2.16 1.21 1.10
C ASP A 354 3.62 0.89 0.77
N LEU A 355 3.82 0.03 -0.22
CA LEU A 355 5.12 -0.54 -0.62
C LEU A 355 5.57 0.05 -1.97
N ALA A 356 6.86 0.34 -2.08
CA ALA A 356 7.50 0.68 -3.34
C ALA A 356 8.86 -0.01 -3.44
N VAL A 357 9.34 -0.23 -4.68
CA VAL A 357 10.67 -0.79 -4.96
C VAL A 357 11.42 0.17 -5.86
N THR A 358 12.61 0.58 -5.44
CA THR A 358 13.50 1.42 -6.26
C THR A 358 14.32 0.59 -7.25
N PRO A 359 14.84 1.20 -8.35
CA PRO A 359 15.61 0.46 -9.37
C PRO A 359 16.84 -0.27 -8.86
N ASP A 360 17.40 0.11 -7.73
CA ASP A 360 18.52 -0.57 -7.04
C ASP A 360 18.07 -1.78 -6.21
N GLY A 361 16.77 -2.08 -6.18
CA GLY A 361 16.20 -3.23 -5.48
C GLY A 361 15.89 -2.99 -4.00
N MET A 362 16.03 -1.77 -3.51
CA MET A 362 15.58 -1.42 -2.17
C MET A 362 14.05 -1.40 -2.10
N ILE A 363 13.52 -1.98 -1.04
CA ILE A 363 12.11 -2.03 -0.74
C ILE A 363 11.81 -0.97 0.32
N HIS A 364 10.78 -0.20 0.09
CA HIS A 364 10.33 0.86 1.00
C HIS A 364 8.90 0.61 1.40
N CYS A 365 8.62 0.67 2.70
CA CYS A 365 7.28 0.60 3.27
C CYS A 365 6.98 1.92 3.98
N PHE A 366 6.03 2.68 3.47
CA PHE A 366 5.51 3.89 4.09
C PHE A 366 4.26 3.54 4.89
N TYR A 367 4.21 3.87 6.18
CA TYR A 367 3.13 3.39 7.06
C TYR A 367 2.77 4.36 8.19
N GLU A 368 1.53 4.21 8.68
CA GLU A 368 1.01 4.86 9.89
C GLU A 368 1.59 4.16 11.12
N GLY A 369 2.14 4.92 12.08
CA GLY A 369 2.73 4.35 13.29
C GLY A 369 2.39 5.08 14.58
N GLY A 370 2.37 4.32 15.69
CA GLY A 370 2.11 4.80 17.03
C GLY A 370 0.68 5.27 17.30
N THR A 371 0.42 5.70 18.52
CA THR A 371 -0.87 6.32 18.94
C THR A 371 -0.61 7.58 19.72
N ILE A 372 -1.40 8.63 19.47
CA ILE A 372 -1.32 9.90 20.21
C ILE A 372 -1.73 9.65 21.66
N GLU A 373 -0.94 10.15 22.61
CA GLU A 373 -1.22 10.06 24.04
C GLU A 373 -2.57 10.69 24.40
N GLY A 374 -3.26 10.11 25.37
CA GLY A 374 -4.60 10.57 25.76
C GLY A 374 -5.75 10.13 24.88
N THR A 375 -5.48 9.43 23.78
CA THR A 375 -6.53 8.91 22.87
C THR A 375 -7.03 7.51 23.22
N GLY A 376 -6.64 6.97 24.39
CA GLY A 376 -7.05 5.63 24.83
C GLY A 376 -6.56 4.50 23.95
N GLY A 377 -5.41 4.65 23.30
CA GLY A 377 -4.85 3.64 22.38
C GLY A 377 -5.55 3.59 21.01
N ASN A 378 -6.26 4.65 20.63
CA ASN A 378 -6.97 4.72 19.36
C ASN A 378 -5.99 4.66 18.18
N HIS A 379 -5.93 3.53 17.49
CA HIS A 379 -5.02 3.27 16.35
C HIS A 379 -5.36 4.08 15.07
N PHE A 380 -6.44 4.88 15.07
CA PHE A 380 -6.71 5.88 14.03
C PHE A 380 -6.09 7.25 14.31
N LYS A 381 -5.45 7.42 15.47
CA LYS A 381 -4.78 8.65 15.91
C LYS A 381 -3.28 8.41 15.97
N ASN A 382 -2.67 8.36 14.78
CA ASN A 382 -1.25 8.01 14.61
C ASN A 382 -0.34 9.15 15.04
N THR A 383 0.80 8.83 15.67
CA THR A 383 1.83 9.82 16.04
C THR A 383 2.72 10.19 14.88
N HIS A 384 2.89 9.30 13.89
CA HIS A 384 3.81 9.54 12.79
C HIS A 384 3.46 8.72 11.56
N MET A 385 3.99 9.17 10.42
CA MET A 385 4.14 8.36 9.21
C MET A 385 5.62 8.11 9.00
N SER A 386 5.99 6.83 8.86
CA SER A 386 7.39 6.39 8.72
C SER A 386 7.64 5.65 7.44
N VAL A 387 8.87 5.73 6.92
CA VAL A 387 9.38 4.87 5.87
C VAL A 387 10.39 3.89 6.47
N VAL A 388 10.12 2.60 6.32
CA VAL A 388 11.11 1.54 6.53
C VAL A 388 11.68 1.16 5.18
N SER A 389 13.01 1.22 5.05
CA SER A 389 13.73 0.82 3.86
C SER A 389 14.57 -0.42 4.17
N PHE A 390 14.45 -1.47 3.38
CA PHE A 390 15.17 -2.73 3.57
C PHE A 390 15.43 -3.43 2.23
N ASP A 391 16.41 -4.33 2.20
CA ASP A 391 16.71 -5.17 1.05
C ASP A 391 16.20 -6.61 1.22
N LEU A 392 16.31 -7.40 0.15
CA LEU A 392 15.91 -8.81 0.18
C LEU A 392 16.73 -9.62 1.19
N ALA A 393 18.01 -9.31 1.36
CA ALA A 393 18.86 -10.02 2.30
C ALA A 393 18.38 -9.81 3.75
N TRP A 394 18.02 -8.59 4.12
CA TRP A 394 17.45 -8.32 5.43
C TRP A 394 16.08 -9.01 5.60
N LEU A 395 15.20 -8.94 4.61
CA LEU A 395 13.87 -9.53 4.68
C LEU A 395 13.93 -11.05 4.87
N THR A 396 14.90 -11.71 4.25
CA THR A 396 15.01 -13.18 4.20
C THR A 396 16.11 -13.75 5.08
N ASP A 397 16.69 -12.97 6.00
CA ASP A 397 17.82 -13.36 6.84
C ASP A 397 18.99 -13.92 6.02
N GLY A 398 19.25 -13.30 4.86
CA GLY A 398 20.33 -13.65 3.93
C GLY A 398 20.01 -14.79 2.94
N ALA A 399 18.83 -15.41 3.03
CA ALA A 399 18.44 -16.55 2.19
C ALA A 399 18.16 -16.16 0.72
N ASP A 400 17.84 -14.88 0.46
CA ASP A 400 17.58 -14.39 -0.89
C ASP A 400 18.29 -13.06 -1.14
N ARG A 401 18.83 -12.92 -2.36
CA ARG A 401 19.50 -11.72 -2.85
C ARG A 401 19.28 -11.59 -4.36
N PRO A 402 19.41 -10.37 -4.94
CA PRO A 402 19.46 -10.23 -6.39
C PRO A 402 20.61 -11.07 -6.98
N SER A 403 20.37 -11.68 -8.11
CA SER A 403 21.40 -12.47 -8.82
C SER A 403 22.29 -11.55 -9.68
N ARG A 404 23.52 -11.97 -9.94
CA ARG A 404 24.54 -11.18 -10.65
C ARG A 404 24.18 -10.86 -12.11
N GLY A 405 23.09 -11.29 -12.65
CA GLY A 405 22.61 -11.00 -14.00
C GLY A 405 21.23 -10.36 -14.01
N ASP A 406 20.65 -10.11 -12.84
CA ASP A 406 19.34 -9.49 -12.74
C ASP A 406 19.39 -8.05 -13.31
N LYS A 407 18.40 -7.69 -14.11
CA LYS A 407 18.22 -6.31 -14.55
C LYS A 407 17.79 -5.43 -13.37
N PRO A 408 17.94 -4.09 -13.47
CA PRO A 408 17.39 -3.18 -12.46
C PRO A 408 15.92 -3.48 -12.20
N PHE A 409 15.52 -3.38 -10.92
CA PHE A 409 14.14 -3.58 -10.52
C PHE A 409 13.29 -2.45 -11.11
N ARG A 410 12.55 -2.75 -12.15
CA ARG A 410 11.57 -1.87 -12.77
C ARG A 410 10.29 -2.64 -12.90
N THR A 411 9.16 -1.96 -12.83
CA THR A 411 7.92 -2.54 -13.37
C THR A 411 8.22 -2.95 -14.81
N PRO A 412 7.89 -4.17 -15.24
CA PRO A 412 8.23 -4.64 -16.58
C PRO A 412 7.83 -3.61 -17.62
N ALA A 413 8.77 -3.23 -18.47
CA ALA A 413 8.52 -2.33 -19.57
C ALA A 413 7.40 -2.91 -20.44
N VAL A 414 6.48 -2.05 -20.87
CA VAL A 414 5.48 -2.36 -21.88
C VAL A 414 6.21 -2.87 -23.12
N ARG A 415 5.91 -4.07 -23.59
CA ARG A 415 6.44 -4.68 -24.81
C ARG A 415 5.48 -4.45 -25.95
#